data_02cbc9035a3d8a906a27aca578261231
#
_entry.id   02cbc9035a3d8a906a27aca578261231
#
_cell.length_a   1.000
_cell.length_b   1.000
_cell.length_c   1.000
_cell.angle_alpha   90.00
_cell.angle_beta   90.00
_cell.angle_gamma   90.00
#
_symmetry.space_group_name_H-M   'P 1'
#
loop_
_entity.id
_entity.type
_entity.pdbx_description
1 polymer ?
#
loop_
_entity_poly.entity_id
_entity_poly.type
_entity_poly.pdbx_seq_one_letter_code
_entity_poly.pdbx_strand_id
1 'polypeptide(L)'
;SASVFAGLLSLALLPTILLSPFGGVLADRVNRRNIMAILDALSGTAVLLAGFAMTFGRDIFVIGVLLVILSVLDAFESPTVQACVPQMLSDGNIIKGNAVVSQTVSAASLITPFTGSLFYTAFGLRAVFGGAVICFFVTAFLECFIQVDHKKAGSGMSLKRMLREDFSAG
;
A
#
# COMPACT_ATOMS: atom_id res chain seq x y z
N SER A 1 -20.04 9.97 -14.76
CA SER A 1 -19.39 10.40 -16.00
C SER A 1 -17.88 10.16 -15.88
N ALA A 2 -17.18 9.94 -17.01
CA ALA A 2 -15.73 9.68 -17.05
C ALA A 2 -14.91 10.81 -16.38
N SER A 3 -15.38 12.05 -16.46
CA SER A 3 -14.74 13.21 -15.82
C SER A 3 -14.74 13.14 -14.27
N VAL A 4 -15.81 12.63 -13.68
CA VAL A 4 -15.89 12.46 -12.21
C VAL A 4 -14.92 11.37 -11.78
N PHE A 5 -14.82 10.27 -12.52
CA PHE A 5 -13.89 9.19 -12.23
C PHE A 5 -12.43 9.63 -12.38
N ALA A 6 -12.10 10.37 -13.45
CA ALA A 6 -10.77 10.96 -13.64
C ALA A 6 -10.41 11.94 -12.51
N GLY A 7 -11.36 12.76 -12.06
CA GLY A 7 -11.17 13.66 -10.93
C GLY A 7 -10.92 12.91 -9.61
N LEU A 8 -11.63 11.82 -9.36
CA LEU A 8 -11.40 10.97 -8.17
C LEU A 8 -10.03 10.30 -8.20
N LEU A 9 -9.60 9.79 -9.36
CA LEU A 9 -8.26 9.22 -9.51
C LEU A 9 -7.16 10.27 -9.27
N SER A 10 -7.31 11.48 -9.81
CA SER A 10 -6.36 12.57 -9.59
C SER A 10 -6.30 12.99 -8.12
N LEU A 11 -7.46 13.03 -7.45
CA LEU A 11 -7.52 13.33 -6.02
C LEU A 11 -6.86 12.25 -5.17
N ALA A 12 -6.97 10.98 -5.57
CA ALA A 12 -6.35 9.85 -4.88
C ALA A 12 -4.81 9.85 -4.98
N LEU A 13 -4.22 10.47 -6.01
CA LEU A 13 -2.76 10.59 -6.13
C LEU A 13 -2.14 11.60 -5.16
N LEU A 14 -2.89 12.63 -4.74
CA LEU A 14 -2.38 13.66 -3.84
C LEU A 14 -1.91 13.12 -2.49
N PRO A 15 -2.67 12.26 -1.77
CA PRO A 15 -2.20 11.67 -0.52
C PRO A 15 -0.91 10.87 -0.70
N THR A 16 -0.81 10.08 -1.77
CA THR A 16 0.37 9.25 -2.04
C THR A 16 1.64 10.10 -2.18
N ILE A 17 1.57 11.19 -2.96
CA ILE A 17 2.72 12.10 -3.16
C ILE A 17 3.11 12.82 -1.86
N LEU A 18 2.12 13.31 -1.10
CA LEU A 18 2.38 14.10 0.10
C LEU A 18 2.82 13.23 1.29
N LEU A 19 2.30 12.01 1.42
CA LEU A 19 2.54 11.13 2.57
C LEU A 19 3.69 10.15 2.37
N SER A 20 4.12 9.88 1.14
CA SER A 20 5.22 8.95 0.83
C SER A 20 6.51 9.25 1.61
N PRO A 21 6.99 10.51 1.78
CA PRO A 21 8.17 10.79 2.60
C PRO A 21 8.00 10.40 4.07
N PHE A 22 6.78 10.56 4.60
CA PHE A 22 6.47 10.16 5.99
C PHE A 22 6.41 8.62 6.14
N GLY A 23 5.96 7.92 5.10
CA GLY A 23 6.00 6.45 5.05
C GLY A 23 7.40 5.89 5.22
N GLY A 24 8.40 6.48 4.55
CA GLY A 24 9.80 6.11 4.69
C GLY A 24 10.32 6.27 6.13
N VAL A 25 10.03 7.40 6.77
CA VAL A 25 10.41 7.66 8.16
C VAL A 25 9.75 6.68 9.14
N LEU A 26 8.48 6.33 8.89
CA LEU A 26 7.75 5.36 9.71
C LEU A 26 8.35 3.95 9.55
N ALA A 27 8.66 3.54 8.32
CA ALA A 27 9.27 2.25 8.00
C ALA A 27 10.63 2.03 8.68
N ASP A 28 11.36 3.10 8.99
CA ASP A 28 12.66 3.03 9.67
C ASP A 28 12.55 2.89 11.19
N ARG A 29 11.41 3.27 11.78
CA ARG A 29 11.23 3.30 13.24
C ARG A 29 10.46 2.13 13.82
N VAL A 30 9.61 1.50 13.03
CA VAL A 30 8.71 0.43 13.47
C VAL A 30 9.06 -0.87 12.76
N ASN A 31 8.62 -1.99 13.31
CA ASN A 31 8.79 -3.28 12.65
C ASN A 31 8.03 -3.29 11.32
N ARG A 32 8.78 -3.31 10.21
CA ARG A 32 8.25 -3.23 8.83
C ARG A 32 7.19 -4.30 8.57
N ARG A 33 7.41 -5.51 9.04
CA ARG A 33 6.44 -6.60 8.96
C ARG A 33 5.09 -6.22 9.59
N ASN A 34 5.13 -5.66 10.81
CA ASN A 34 3.90 -5.30 11.52
C ASN A 34 3.17 -4.14 10.84
N ILE A 35 3.92 -3.19 10.26
CA ILE A 35 3.33 -2.09 9.49
C ILE A 35 2.59 -2.65 8.28
N MET A 36 3.23 -3.51 7.48
CA MET A 36 2.63 -4.10 6.28
C MET A 36 1.35 -4.87 6.65
N ALA A 37 1.42 -5.80 7.59
CA ALA A 37 0.26 -6.58 8.03
C ALA A 37 -0.90 -5.72 8.57
N ILE A 38 -0.62 -4.63 9.26
CA ILE A 38 -1.63 -3.70 9.75
C ILE A 38 -2.24 -2.90 8.58
N LEU A 39 -1.42 -2.43 7.65
CA LEU A 39 -1.90 -1.67 6.49
C LEU A 39 -2.78 -2.52 5.59
N ASP A 40 -2.39 -3.76 5.31
CA ASP A 40 -3.20 -4.71 4.55
C ASP A 40 -4.51 -5.06 5.26
N ALA A 41 -4.47 -5.30 6.57
CA ALA A 41 -5.70 -5.53 7.35
C ALA A 41 -6.64 -4.32 7.35
N LEU A 42 -6.09 -3.09 7.43
CA LEU A 42 -6.86 -1.85 7.31
C LEU A 42 -7.44 -1.69 5.91
N SER A 43 -6.68 -1.99 4.86
CA SER A 43 -7.13 -1.96 3.47
C SER A 43 -8.27 -2.95 3.24
N GLY A 44 -8.11 -4.19 3.71
CA GLY A 44 -9.17 -5.21 3.64
C GLY A 44 -10.43 -4.80 4.38
N THR A 45 -10.28 -4.19 5.57
CA THR A 45 -11.42 -3.66 6.35
C THR A 45 -12.10 -2.50 5.64
N ALA A 46 -11.34 -1.58 5.05
CA ALA A 46 -11.89 -0.46 4.29
C ALA A 46 -12.70 -0.94 3.07
N VAL A 47 -12.17 -1.93 2.32
CA VAL A 47 -12.88 -2.54 1.18
C VAL A 47 -14.15 -3.25 1.63
N LEU A 48 -14.11 -3.97 2.74
CA LEU A 48 -15.28 -4.66 3.31
C LEU A 48 -16.36 -3.65 3.70
N LEU A 49 -16.00 -2.59 4.41
CA LEU A 49 -16.93 -1.52 4.80
C LEU A 49 -17.51 -0.80 3.59
N ALA A 50 -16.71 -0.54 2.56
CA ALA A 50 -17.18 0.06 1.32
C ALA A 50 -18.17 -0.86 0.59
N GLY A 51 -17.88 -2.16 0.49
CA GLY A 51 -18.80 -3.14 -0.07
C GLY A 51 -20.14 -3.19 0.65
N PHE A 52 -20.13 -3.05 1.98
CA PHE A 52 -21.34 -2.93 2.79
C PHE A 52 -22.05 -1.59 2.56
N ALA A 53 -21.31 -0.48 2.52
CA ALA A 53 -21.87 0.86 2.33
C ALA A 53 -22.57 1.03 0.97
N MET A 54 -22.12 0.31 -0.08
CA MET A 54 -22.77 0.31 -1.40
C MET A 54 -24.21 -0.23 -1.38
N THR A 55 -24.59 -1.01 -0.37
CA THR A 55 -25.99 -1.46 -0.24
C THR A 55 -26.96 -0.31 -0.02
N PHE A 56 -26.46 0.88 0.39
CA PHE A 56 -27.26 2.08 0.63
C PHE A 56 -27.40 3.01 -0.61
N GLY A 57 -26.92 2.58 -1.79
CA GLY A 57 -27.18 3.26 -3.06
C GLY A 57 -26.37 4.53 -3.35
N ARG A 58 -25.19 4.69 -2.74
CA ARG A 58 -24.25 5.82 -2.97
C ARG A 58 -22.93 5.36 -3.57
N ASP A 59 -22.98 4.52 -4.56
CA ASP A 59 -21.83 3.77 -5.09
C ASP A 59 -20.65 4.64 -5.51
N ILE A 60 -20.87 5.72 -6.25
CA ILE A 60 -19.80 6.60 -6.74
C ILE A 60 -19.08 7.31 -5.57
N PHE A 61 -19.84 7.77 -4.58
CA PHE A 61 -19.26 8.44 -3.41
C PHE A 61 -18.44 7.46 -2.55
N VAL A 62 -18.98 6.27 -2.33
CA VAL A 62 -18.30 5.20 -1.56
C VAL A 62 -17.01 4.78 -2.24
N ILE A 63 -17.03 4.59 -3.57
CA ILE A 63 -15.82 4.28 -4.35
C ILE A 63 -14.80 5.40 -4.24
N GLY A 64 -15.23 6.67 -4.35
CA GLY A 64 -14.34 7.80 -4.25
C GLY A 64 -13.63 7.89 -2.89
N VAL A 65 -14.38 7.72 -1.80
CA VAL A 65 -13.82 7.69 -0.44
C VAL A 65 -12.87 6.50 -0.26
N LEU A 66 -13.25 5.32 -0.74
CA LEU A 66 -12.41 4.13 -0.70
C LEU A 66 -11.08 4.35 -1.42
N LEU A 67 -11.10 4.92 -2.63
CA LEU A 67 -9.88 5.21 -3.40
C LEU A 67 -8.94 6.12 -2.62
N VAL A 68 -9.45 7.15 -1.96
CA VAL A 68 -8.63 8.05 -1.13
C VAL A 68 -8.05 7.30 0.07
N ILE A 69 -8.84 6.49 0.76
CA ILE A 69 -8.37 5.70 1.91
C ILE A 69 -7.26 4.74 1.48
N LEU A 70 -7.48 3.97 0.41
CA LEU A 70 -6.48 3.03 -0.11
C LEU A 70 -5.20 3.76 -0.56
N SER A 71 -5.32 4.93 -1.18
CA SER A 71 -4.15 5.73 -1.58
C SER A 71 -3.34 6.25 -0.39
N VAL A 72 -4.01 6.60 0.71
CA VAL A 72 -3.32 6.96 1.97
C VAL A 72 -2.57 5.75 2.53
N LEU A 73 -3.19 4.58 2.57
CA LEU A 73 -2.55 3.36 3.08
C LEU A 73 -1.37 2.94 2.20
N ASP A 74 -1.53 2.96 0.87
CA ASP A 74 -0.47 2.67 -0.10
C ASP A 74 0.74 3.60 0.01
N ALA A 75 0.52 4.87 0.37
CA ALA A 75 1.59 5.83 0.60
C ALA A 75 2.55 5.43 1.73
N PHE A 76 2.08 4.62 2.69
CA PHE A 76 2.91 4.05 3.76
C PHE A 76 3.40 2.64 3.42
N GLU A 77 2.61 1.85 2.72
CA GLU A 77 2.92 0.47 2.37
C GLU A 77 4.05 0.38 1.35
N SER A 78 3.97 1.11 0.24
CA SER A 78 4.94 1.09 -0.85
C SER A 78 6.40 1.35 -0.37
N PRO A 79 6.72 2.41 0.39
CA PRO A 79 8.07 2.61 0.92
C PRO A 79 8.47 1.54 1.95
N THR A 80 7.51 1.00 2.71
CA THR A 80 7.79 -0.06 3.69
C THR A 80 8.21 -1.35 3.02
N VAL A 81 7.51 -1.77 1.95
CA VAL A 81 7.87 -2.94 1.13
C VAL A 81 9.26 -2.77 0.53
N GLN A 82 9.55 -1.62 -0.11
CA GLN A 82 10.86 -1.34 -0.71
C GLN A 82 12.00 -1.36 0.32
N ALA A 83 11.74 -0.90 1.53
CA ALA A 83 12.71 -0.93 2.61
C ALA A 83 12.88 -2.33 3.23
N CYS A 84 11.89 -3.22 3.10
CA CYS A 84 11.92 -4.59 3.62
C CYS A 84 12.84 -5.50 2.77
N VAL A 85 12.83 -5.34 1.44
CA VAL A 85 13.56 -6.19 0.49
C VAL A 85 15.06 -6.30 0.82
N PRO A 86 15.81 -5.21 1.07
CA PRO A 86 17.23 -5.31 1.43
C PRO A 86 17.50 -6.04 2.73
N GLN A 87 16.53 -6.06 3.66
CA GLN A 87 16.70 -6.75 4.94
C GLN A 87 16.48 -8.25 4.88
N MET A 88 15.74 -8.70 3.88
CA MET A 88 15.46 -10.13 3.67
C MET A 88 16.54 -10.83 2.84
N LEU A 89 17.41 -10.08 2.21
CA LEU A 89 18.38 -10.60 1.26
C LEU A 89 19.82 -10.31 1.72
N SER A 90 20.75 -11.22 1.43
CA SER A 90 22.17 -10.98 1.60
C SER A 90 22.69 -9.99 0.54
N ASP A 91 23.74 -9.23 0.88
CA ASP A 91 24.26 -8.09 0.12
C ASP A 91 24.48 -8.36 -1.40
N GLY A 92 24.83 -9.58 -1.78
CA GLY A 92 25.01 -9.95 -3.19
C GLY A 92 23.72 -10.13 -4.00
N ASN A 93 22.55 -10.20 -3.35
CA ASN A 93 21.26 -10.50 -3.98
C ASN A 93 20.26 -9.35 -3.97
N ILE A 94 20.58 -8.21 -3.36
CA ILE A 94 19.68 -7.04 -3.23
C ILE A 94 19.22 -6.54 -4.61
N ILE A 95 20.14 -6.44 -5.58
CA ILE A 95 19.80 -6.02 -6.95
C ILE A 95 18.83 -6.99 -7.61
N LYS A 96 19.04 -8.29 -7.45
CA LYS A 96 18.13 -9.32 -7.97
C LYS A 96 16.76 -9.26 -7.29
N GLY A 97 16.73 -9.06 -5.97
CA GLY A 97 15.49 -8.92 -5.22
C GLY A 97 14.67 -7.71 -5.67
N ASN A 98 15.30 -6.56 -5.81
CA ASN A 98 14.63 -5.36 -6.32
C ASN A 98 14.13 -5.55 -7.77
N ALA A 99 14.89 -6.25 -8.61
CA ALA A 99 14.47 -6.57 -9.96
C ALA A 99 13.22 -7.49 -9.97
N VAL A 100 13.17 -8.51 -9.11
CA VAL A 100 12.00 -9.38 -8.97
C VAL A 100 10.77 -8.60 -8.51
N VAL A 101 10.91 -7.75 -7.49
CA VAL A 101 9.80 -6.90 -7.02
C VAL A 101 9.30 -6.00 -8.16
N SER A 102 10.20 -5.32 -8.87
CA SER A 102 9.83 -4.44 -9.98
C SER A 102 9.14 -5.20 -11.13
N GLN A 103 9.62 -6.40 -11.45
CA GLN A 103 9.00 -7.26 -12.47
C GLN A 103 7.62 -7.72 -12.02
N THR A 104 7.44 -8.08 -10.75
CA THR A 104 6.14 -8.48 -10.20
C THR A 104 5.14 -7.34 -10.26
N VAL A 105 5.53 -6.13 -9.84
CA VAL A 105 4.67 -4.94 -9.94
C VAL A 105 4.31 -4.63 -11.38
N SER A 106 5.27 -4.70 -12.30
CA SER A 106 5.02 -4.47 -13.73
C SER A 106 4.08 -5.52 -14.34
N ALA A 107 4.28 -6.79 -14.02
CA ALA A 107 3.39 -7.86 -14.46
C ALA A 107 1.98 -7.69 -13.88
N ALA A 108 1.87 -7.38 -12.58
CA ALA A 108 0.60 -7.11 -11.93
C ALA A 108 -0.15 -5.95 -12.60
N SER A 109 0.52 -4.84 -12.88
CA SER A 109 -0.09 -3.66 -13.53
C SER A 109 -0.66 -3.96 -14.92
N LEU A 110 -0.08 -4.91 -15.64
CA LEU A 110 -0.59 -5.37 -16.93
C LEU A 110 -1.75 -6.36 -16.79
N ILE A 111 -1.64 -7.29 -15.84
CA ILE A 111 -2.62 -8.39 -15.69
C ILE A 111 -3.89 -7.92 -14.96
N THR A 112 -3.75 -7.04 -13.94
CA THR A 112 -4.85 -6.61 -13.07
C THR A 112 -6.04 -6.00 -13.84
N PRO A 113 -5.88 -5.13 -14.85
CA PRO A 113 -7.02 -4.59 -15.59
C PRO A 113 -7.84 -5.67 -16.29
N PHE A 114 -7.16 -6.69 -16.84
CA PHE A 114 -7.83 -7.78 -17.55
C PHE A 114 -8.55 -8.71 -16.57
N THR A 115 -7.89 -9.14 -15.51
CA THR A 115 -8.50 -9.99 -14.49
C THR A 115 -9.62 -9.29 -13.76
N GLY A 116 -9.45 -8.02 -13.41
CA GLY A 116 -10.48 -7.20 -12.77
C GLY A 116 -11.72 -7.05 -13.66
N SER A 117 -11.54 -6.76 -14.95
CA SER A 117 -12.63 -6.66 -15.91
C SER A 117 -13.33 -8.00 -16.09
N LEU A 118 -12.60 -9.10 -16.21
CA LEU A 118 -13.16 -10.44 -16.36
C LEU A 118 -13.97 -10.83 -15.13
N PHE A 119 -13.43 -10.62 -13.92
CA PHE A 119 -14.15 -10.89 -12.68
C PHE A 119 -15.40 -10.03 -12.53
N TYR A 120 -15.32 -8.75 -12.90
CA TYR A 120 -16.45 -7.85 -12.84
C TYR A 120 -17.57 -8.29 -13.82
N THR A 121 -17.23 -8.66 -15.04
CA THR A 121 -18.22 -9.09 -16.04
C THR A 121 -18.83 -10.45 -15.73
N ALA A 122 -18.06 -11.37 -15.14
CA ALA A 122 -18.52 -12.71 -14.83
C ALA A 122 -19.35 -12.77 -13.54
N PHE A 123 -18.95 -12.05 -12.51
CA PHE A 123 -19.49 -12.22 -11.13
C PHE A 123 -20.07 -10.92 -10.55
N GLY A 124 -19.89 -9.78 -11.21
CA GLY A 124 -20.36 -8.48 -10.77
C GLY A 124 -19.50 -7.82 -9.69
N LEU A 125 -19.84 -6.58 -9.36
CA LEU A 125 -19.07 -5.72 -8.46
C LEU A 125 -18.91 -6.30 -7.05
N ARG A 126 -19.95 -6.93 -6.52
CA ARG A 126 -19.91 -7.52 -5.15
C ARG A 126 -18.87 -8.63 -5.02
N ALA A 127 -18.73 -9.45 -6.06
CA ALA A 127 -17.75 -10.52 -6.06
C ALA A 127 -16.31 -9.97 -6.16
N VAL A 128 -16.11 -8.89 -6.91
CA VAL A 128 -14.81 -8.19 -6.97
C VAL A 128 -14.42 -7.66 -5.59
N PHE A 129 -15.33 -7.01 -4.87
CA PHE A 129 -15.10 -6.55 -3.50
C PHE A 129 -14.80 -7.72 -2.55
N GLY A 130 -15.60 -8.79 -2.61
CA GLY A 130 -15.37 -10.00 -1.80
C GLY A 130 -13.99 -10.62 -2.07
N GLY A 131 -13.60 -10.74 -3.33
CA GLY A 131 -12.29 -11.23 -3.73
C GLY A 131 -11.16 -10.33 -3.22
N ALA A 132 -11.30 -9.01 -3.33
CA ALA A 132 -10.33 -8.06 -2.83
C ALA A 132 -10.16 -8.16 -1.30
N VAL A 133 -11.25 -8.27 -0.55
CA VAL A 133 -11.22 -8.47 0.92
C VAL A 133 -10.44 -9.73 1.28
N ILE A 134 -10.73 -10.85 0.60
CA ILE A 134 -10.03 -12.13 0.83
C ILE A 134 -8.54 -11.96 0.54
N CYS A 135 -8.18 -11.34 -0.59
CA CYS A 135 -6.77 -11.11 -0.95
C CYS A 135 -6.04 -10.29 0.12
N PHE A 136 -6.58 -9.16 0.57
CA PHE A 136 -5.95 -8.32 1.59
C PHE A 136 -5.74 -9.08 2.91
N PHE A 137 -6.74 -9.82 3.39
CA PHE A 137 -6.57 -10.58 4.63
C PHE A 137 -5.63 -11.77 4.49
N VAL A 138 -5.59 -12.42 3.32
CA VAL A 138 -4.60 -13.47 3.04
C VAL A 138 -3.20 -12.89 3.01
N THR A 139 -2.99 -11.72 2.37
CA THR A 139 -1.69 -11.04 2.35
C THR A 139 -1.26 -10.64 3.75
N ALA A 140 -2.13 -9.97 4.52
CA ALA A 140 -1.87 -9.61 5.91
C ALA A 140 -1.49 -10.82 6.78
N PHE A 141 -2.17 -11.96 6.57
CA PHE A 141 -1.85 -13.21 7.26
C PHE A 141 -0.49 -13.76 6.85
N LEU A 142 -0.17 -13.80 5.56
CA LEU A 142 1.13 -14.26 5.06
C LEU A 142 2.27 -13.37 5.55
N GLU A 143 2.08 -12.07 5.62
CA GLU A 143 3.05 -11.12 6.14
C GLU A 143 3.40 -11.37 7.61
N CYS A 144 2.47 -11.90 8.39
CA CYS A 144 2.75 -12.33 9.77
C CYS A 144 3.80 -13.44 9.86
N PHE A 145 4.07 -14.19 8.80
CA PHE A 145 5.11 -15.22 8.76
C PHE A 145 6.47 -14.73 8.24
N ILE A 146 6.54 -13.50 7.70
CA ILE A 146 7.80 -12.92 7.22
C ILE A 146 8.71 -12.69 8.43
N GLN A 147 9.90 -13.29 8.41
CA GLN A 147 10.94 -13.05 9.40
C GLN A 147 11.83 -11.90 8.92
N VAL A 148 11.66 -10.74 9.53
CA VAL A 148 12.53 -9.58 9.31
C VAL A 148 13.35 -9.38 10.57
N ASP A 149 14.69 -9.50 10.45
CA ASP A 149 15.59 -9.22 11.55
C ASP A 149 15.52 -7.74 11.94
N HIS A 150 15.03 -7.50 13.13
CA HIS A 150 15.01 -6.18 13.75
C HIS A 150 16.45 -5.77 14.13
N LYS A 151 17.25 -5.32 13.17
CA LYS A 151 18.36 -4.43 13.54
C LYS A 151 17.70 -3.10 13.95
N LYS A 152 17.57 -2.89 15.26
CA LYS A 152 17.25 -1.57 15.81
C LYS A 152 18.24 -0.59 15.18
N ALA A 153 17.79 0.22 14.24
CA ALA A 153 18.51 1.40 13.83
C ALA A 153 18.75 2.21 15.12
N GLY A 154 20.00 2.50 15.42
CA GLY A 154 20.45 2.99 16.71
C GLY A 154 19.54 4.12 17.20
N SER A 155 18.99 3.91 18.39
CA SER A 155 18.25 4.91 19.14
C SER A 155 19.14 6.13 19.33
N GLY A 156 18.82 7.25 18.68
CA GLY A 156 19.50 8.45 19.12
C GLY A 156 19.48 9.71 18.25
N MET A 157 18.78 9.77 17.12
CA MET A 157 18.70 11.07 16.46
C MET A 157 17.25 11.56 16.43
N SER A 158 16.96 12.61 17.20
CA SER A 158 15.65 13.28 17.21
C SER A 158 15.34 13.86 15.84
N LEU A 159 14.10 13.66 15.35
CA LEU A 159 13.59 14.19 14.07
C LEU A 159 13.91 15.69 13.88
N LYS A 160 13.89 16.46 14.99
CA LYS A 160 14.27 17.87 15.02
C LYS A 160 15.74 18.13 14.62
N ARG A 161 16.62 17.16 14.86
CA ARG A 161 18.06 17.31 14.56
C ARG A 161 18.35 17.00 13.11
N MET A 162 17.68 15.99 12.53
CA MET A 162 17.81 15.67 11.09
C MET A 162 17.25 16.80 10.21
N LEU A 163 16.06 17.32 10.53
CA LEU A 163 15.49 18.46 9.80
C LEU A 163 16.34 19.72 9.92
N ARG A 164 17.07 19.90 11.02
CA ARG A 164 17.93 21.07 11.22
C ARG A 164 19.27 20.94 10.48
N GLU A 165 19.80 19.74 10.32
CA GLU A 165 21.05 19.49 9.58
C GLU A 165 20.83 19.58 8.07
N ASP A 166 19.71 19.07 7.55
CA ASP A 166 19.37 19.19 6.13
C ASP A 166 19.07 20.64 5.72
N PHE A 167 18.47 21.45 6.58
CA PHE A 167 18.23 22.88 6.33
C PHE A 167 19.49 23.75 6.52
N SER A 168 20.55 23.24 7.14
CA SER A 168 21.78 24.00 7.33
C SER A 168 22.87 23.67 6.31
N ALA A 169 22.65 22.67 5.46
CA ALA A 169 23.60 22.22 4.43
C ALA A 169 23.25 22.69 3.00
N GLY A 170 22.14 23.44 2.82
CA GLY A 170 21.73 24.12 1.59
C GLY A 170 21.87 25.64 1.74
#